data_1f01b34d074ca209621eef33693ad8e1
#
_entry.id   1f01b34d074ca209621eef33693ad8e1
#
_cell.length_a   1.000
_cell.length_b   1.000
_cell.length_c   1.000
_cell.angle_alpha   90.00
_cell.angle_beta   90.00
_cell.angle_gamma   90.00
#
_symmetry.space_group_name_H-M   'P 1'
#
loop_
_entity.id
_entity.type
_entity.pdbx_description
1 polymer ?
#
loop_
_entity_poly.entity_id
_entity_poly.type
_entity_poly.pdbx_seq_one_letter_code
_entity_poly.pdbx_strand_id
1 'polypeptide(L)'
;MTIKTYKYSLNWWEKVAERSNVNLYNLKIKHIEEAIALLDINTKKKNVSALKQLGKWYLRDGFPHLSIETQKIILGKGKARIPKAKSEDEFREIKEHAKRLLGEGKREGIWILLMVTCGCRISEIQTVVGGKDAITVIGKGDKERKIPCPDYLLEALKKLEPEGRGGYRKKRQVIDRALRIMGYTHLHTLRHTYATVLHHNGLNLEEVSKLLGHADISTTQVYAQTKINEGVTRILDGI
;
A
#
# COMPACT_ATOMS: atom_id res chain seq x y z
N MET A 1 -5.18 0.08 -10.34
CA MET A 1 -5.89 -1.21 -10.17
C MET A 1 -5.10 -2.28 -10.92
N THR A 2 -4.93 -3.49 -10.38
CA THR A 2 -4.19 -4.57 -11.07
C THR A 2 -5.11 -5.32 -12.03
N ILE A 3 -4.56 -6.00 -13.05
CA ILE A 3 -5.31 -6.85 -13.99
C ILE A 3 -6.22 -7.83 -13.24
N LYS A 4 -5.71 -8.47 -12.18
CA LYS A 4 -6.49 -9.38 -11.35
C LYS A 4 -7.71 -8.70 -10.72
N THR A 5 -7.54 -7.47 -10.21
CA THR A 5 -8.64 -6.71 -9.60
C THR A 5 -9.69 -6.32 -10.63
N TYR A 6 -9.26 -5.92 -11.84
CA TYR A 6 -10.18 -5.66 -12.95
C TYR A 6 -11.00 -6.90 -13.31
N LYS A 7 -10.32 -8.04 -13.50
CA LYS A 7 -11.00 -9.31 -13.82
C LYS A 7 -12.10 -9.66 -12.81
N TYR A 8 -11.81 -9.56 -11.50
CA TYR A 8 -12.84 -9.79 -10.47
C TYR A 8 -14.01 -8.82 -10.56
N SER A 9 -13.74 -7.54 -10.78
CA SER A 9 -14.81 -6.55 -10.89
C SER A 9 -15.63 -6.73 -12.17
N LEU A 10 -15.01 -7.11 -13.29
CA LEU A 10 -15.73 -7.37 -14.54
C LEU A 10 -16.59 -8.63 -14.46
N ASN A 11 -16.08 -9.72 -13.91
CA ASN A 11 -16.89 -10.95 -13.68
C ASN A 11 -18.09 -10.66 -12.75
N TRP A 12 -17.94 -9.74 -11.80
CA TRP A 12 -19.07 -9.33 -10.97
C TRP A 12 -20.11 -8.54 -11.79
N TRP A 13 -19.69 -7.65 -12.70
CA TRP A 13 -20.56 -6.92 -13.59
C TRP A 13 -21.25 -7.81 -14.63
N GLU A 14 -20.58 -8.84 -15.14
CA GLU A 14 -21.20 -9.85 -15.99
C GLU A 14 -22.39 -10.50 -15.30
N LYS A 15 -22.24 -10.91 -14.04
CA LYS A 15 -23.33 -11.47 -13.24
C LYS A 15 -24.46 -10.45 -12.98
N VAL A 16 -24.14 -9.19 -12.86
CA VAL A 16 -25.15 -8.11 -12.76
C VAL A 16 -25.93 -7.98 -14.06
N ALA A 17 -25.24 -7.98 -15.19
CA ALA A 17 -25.88 -7.91 -16.52
C ALA A 17 -26.78 -9.12 -16.78
N GLU A 18 -26.32 -10.32 -16.47
CA GLU A 18 -27.12 -11.56 -16.57
C GLU A 18 -28.41 -11.49 -15.73
N ARG A 19 -28.30 -11.07 -14.46
CA ARG A 19 -29.48 -10.92 -13.57
C ARG A 19 -30.46 -9.85 -14.05
N SER A 20 -29.97 -8.84 -14.75
CA SER A 20 -30.75 -7.76 -15.35
C SER A 20 -31.28 -8.11 -16.75
N ASN A 21 -30.97 -9.32 -17.24
CA ASN A 21 -31.31 -9.80 -18.58
C ASN A 21 -30.86 -8.82 -19.70
N VAL A 22 -29.65 -8.29 -19.58
CA VAL A 22 -29.05 -7.40 -20.57
C VAL A 22 -27.59 -7.79 -20.80
N ASN A 23 -27.05 -7.38 -21.94
CA ASN A 23 -25.61 -7.50 -22.18
C ASN A 23 -24.84 -6.46 -21.36
N LEU A 24 -23.59 -6.78 -21.01
CA LEU A 24 -22.74 -5.91 -20.20
C LEU A 24 -22.59 -4.48 -20.77
N TYR A 25 -22.49 -4.34 -22.09
CA TYR A 25 -22.41 -3.04 -22.77
C TYR A 25 -23.74 -2.24 -22.78
N ASN A 26 -24.87 -2.91 -22.51
CA ASN A 26 -26.21 -2.31 -22.45
C ASN A 26 -26.67 -1.97 -21.01
N LEU A 27 -25.78 -2.08 -20.03
CA LEU A 27 -26.11 -1.67 -18.66
C LEU A 27 -26.50 -0.19 -18.61
N LYS A 28 -27.69 0.11 -18.07
CA LYS A 28 -28.17 1.46 -17.81
C LYS A 28 -27.84 1.89 -16.40
N ILE A 29 -27.85 3.19 -16.14
CA ILE A 29 -27.58 3.77 -14.83
C ILE A 29 -28.39 3.09 -13.71
N LYS A 30 -29.68 2.81 -13.93
CA LYS A 30 -30.55 2.14 -12.95
C LYS A 30 -30.01 0.77 -12.52
N HIS A 31 -29.54 -0.06 -13.46
CA HIS A 31 -28.98 -1.38 -13.15
C HIS A 31 -27.69 -1.26 -12.34
N ILE A 32 -26.89 -0.21 -12.64
CA ILE A 32 -25.63 0.05 -11.95
C ILE A 32 -25.89 0.51 -10.52
N GLU A 33 -26.81 1.45 -10.33
CA GLU A 33 -27.17 2.00 -9.00
C GLU A 33 -27.77 0.92 -8.11
N GLU A 34 -28.69 0.14 -8.61
CA GLU A 34 -29.29 -1.01 -7.89
C GLU A 34 -28.22 -2.01 -7.46
N ALA A 35 -27.32 -2.39 -8.38
CA ALA A 35 -26.27 -3.36 -8.10
C ALA A 35 -25.28 -2.89 -7.03
N ILE A 36 -24.96 -1.60 -7.01
CA ILE A 36 -23.99 -1.05 -6.04
C ILE A 36 -24.63 -0.57 -4.74
N ALA A 37 -25.98 -0.47 -4.65
CA ALA A 37 -26.70 0.16 -3.55
C ALA A 37 -26.22 -0.33 -2.17
N LEU A 38 -26.11 -1.63 -1.98
CA LEU A 38 -25.74 -2.27 -0.71
C LEU A 38 -24.23 -2.46 -0.49
N LEU A 39 -23.38 -2.08 -1.45
CA LEU A 39 -21.93 -2.22 -1.32
C LEU A 39 -21.34 -1.10 -0.45
N ASP A 40 -20.26 -1.38 0.24
CA ASP A 40 -19.46 -0.35 0.87
C ASP A 40 -18.81 0.59 -0.17
N ILE A 41 -18.48 1.82 0.24
CA ILE A 41 -18.03 2.87 -0.69
C ILE A 41 -16.74 2.50 -1.44
N ASN A 42 -15.82 1.75 -0.84
CA ASN A 42 -14.58 1.36 -1.47
C ASN A 42 -14.81 0.29 -2.54
N THR A 43 -15.70 -0.66 -2.27
CA THR A 43 -16.14 -1.67 -3.22
C THR A 43 -16.92 -1.03 -4.37
N LYS A 44 -17.84 -0.06 -4.08
CA LYS A 44 -18.51 0.76 -5.10
C LYS A 44 -17.50 1.41 -6.03
N LYS A 45 -16.53 2.16 -5.49
CA LYS A 45 -15.50 2.86 -6.26
C LYS A 45 -14.69 1.91 -7.13
N LYS A 46 -14.30 0.76 -6.58
CA LYS A 46 -13.53 -0.25 -7.31
C LYS A 46 -14.32 -0.80 -8.50
N ASN A 47 -15.56 -1.24 -8.28
CA ASN A 47 -16.39 -1.84 -9.32
C ASN A 47 -16.78 -0.82 -10.39
N VAL A 48 -17.19 0.37 -9.99
CA VAL A 48 -17.52 1.46 -10.93
C VAL A 48 -16.29 1.89 -11.74
N SER A 49 -15.10 1.95 -11.12
CA SER A 49 -13.87 2.26 -11.86
C SER A 49 -13.56 1.22 -12.94
N ALA A 50 -13.78 -0.06 -12.66
CA ALA A 50 -13.62 -1.12 -13.66
C ALA A 50 -14.63 -0.98 -14.80
N LEU A 51 -15.89 -0.70 -14.49
CA LEU A 51 -16.94 -0.50 -15.48
C LEU A 51 -16.68 0.73 -16.36
N LYS A 52 -16.25 1.85 -15.76
CA LYS A 52 -15.83 3.06 -16.51
C LYS A 52 -14.68 2.77 -17.47
N GLN A 53 -13.72 1.95 -17.06
CA GLN A 53 -12.60 1.59 -17.93
C GLN A 53 -13.07 0.70 -19.09
N LEU A 54 -13.98 -0.24 -18.82
CA LEU A 54 -14.59 -1.05 -19.87
C LEU A 54 -15.42 -0.19 -20.83
N GLY A 55 -16.20 0.78 -20.32
CA GLY A 55 -16.94 1.73 -21.15
C GLY A 55 -16.04 2.54 -22.09
N LYS A 56 -14.85 2.97 -21.61
CA LYS A 56 -13.87 3.63 -22.47
C LYS A 56 -13.34 2.71 -23.57
N TRP A 57 -13.16 1.44 -23.29
CA TRP A 57 -12.73 0.46 -24.28
C TRP A 57 -13.81 0.26 -25.34
N TYR A 58 -15.06 0.02 -24.94
CA TYR A 58 -16.19 -0.10 -25.87
C TYR A 58 -16.42 1.17 -26.71
N LEU A 59 -16.19 2.36 -26.15
CA LEU A 59 -16.28 3.62 -26.90
C LEU A 59 -15.31 3.65 -28.10
N ARG A 60 -14.10 3.10 -27.96
CA ARG A 60 -13.12 2.99 -29.05
C ARG A 60 -13.60 2.06 -30.16
N ASP A 61 -14.39 1.05 -29.82
CA ASP A 61 -14.93 0.08 -30.75
C ASP A 61 -16.31 0.51 -31.32
N GLY A 62 -16.71 1.78 -31.10
CA GLY A 62 -17.96 2.33 -31.64
C GLY A 62 -19.22 2.06 -30.79
N PHE A 63 -19.06 1.59 -29.57
CA PHE A 63 -20.18 1.31 -28.62
C PHE A 63 -20.18 2.31 -27.44
N PRO A 64 -20.74 3.53 -27.59
CA PRO A 64 -20.62 4.60 -26.60
C PRO A 64 -21.52 4.41 -25.36
N HIS A 65 -22.56 3.58 -25.44
CA HIS A 65 -23.62 3.49 -24.45
C HIS A 65 -23.11 3.32 -23.01
N LEU A 66 -22.28 2.31 -22.76
CA LEU A 66 -21.75 2.05 -21.42
C LEU A 66 -20.88 3.20 -20.90
N SER A 67 -20.12 3.86 -21.77
CA SER A 67 -19.34 5.05 -21.41
C SER A 67 -20.24 6.19 -20.95
N ILE A 68 -21.32 6.47 -21.66
CA ILE A 68 -22.31 7.50 -21.35
C ILE A 68 -22.99 7.18 -20.01
N GLU A 69 -23.49 5.97 -19.84
CA GLU A 69 -24.19 5.57 -18.62
C GLU A 69 -23.27 5.63 -17.37
N THR A 70 -22.02 5.20 -17.50
CA THR A 70 -21.07 5.23 -16.37
C THR A 70 -20.61 6.64 -15.99
N GLN A 71 -20.67 7.63 -16.89
CA GLN A 71 -20.39 9.03 -16.57
C GLN A 71 -21.44 9.65 -15.65
N LYS A 72 -22.67 9.19 -15.70
CA LYS A 72 -23.78 9.64 -14.82
C LYS A 72 -23.58 9.24 -13.36
N ILE A 73 -22.69 8.29 -13.08
CA ILE A 73 -22.51 7.74 -11.72
C ILE A 73 -21.75 8.74 -10.86
N ILE A 74 -22.39 9.25 -9.83
CA ILE A 74 -21.82 10.09 -8.79
C ILE A 74 -21.66 9.25 -7.53
N LEU A 75 -20.41 8.94 -7.17
CA LEU A 75 -20.09 8.27 -5.91
C LEU A 75 -19.69 9.31 -4.87
N GLY A 76 -20.35 9.27 -3.72
CA GLY A 76 -20.01 10.12 -2.58
C GLY A 76 -18.55 9.97 -2.14
N LYS A 77 -18.02 10.99 -1.50
CA LYS A 77 -16.71 10.89 -0.81
C LYS A 77 -16.89 9.97 0.40
N GLY A 78 -16.31 8.77 0.36
CA GLY A 78 -16.24 7.91 1.55
C GLY A 78 -15.47 8.61 2.66
N LYS A 79 -15.83 8.34 3.91
CA LYS A 79 -15.02 8.78 5.06
C LYS A 79 -13.61 8.20 4.89
N ALA A 80 -12.60 9.04 4.88
CA ALA A 80 -11.22 8.59 4.89
C ALA A 80 -11.02 7.76 6.18
N ARG A 81 -10.63 6.50 6.04
CA ARG A 81 -10.19 5.72 7.21
C ARG A 81 -8.81 6.24 7.56
N ILE A 82 -8.70 6.89 8.71
CA ILE A 82 -7.40 7.26 9.27
C ILE A 82 -6.73 5.93 9.66
N PRO A 83 -5.58 5.58 9.06
CA PRO A 83 -4.87 4.37 9.44
C PRO A 83 -4.42 4.52 10.90
N LYS A 84 -4.69 3.52 11.73
CA LYS A 84 -4.18 3.50 13.11
C LYS A 84 -2.67 3.22 13.04
N ALA A 85 -1.86 4.18 13.44
CA ALA A 85 -0.45 3.92 13.73
C ALA A 85 -0.36 2.97 14.94
N LYS A 86 0.71 2.21 15.00
CA LYS A 86 1.05 1.41 16.17
C LYS A 86 1.48 2.30 17.32
N SER A 87 1.32 1.84 18.55
CA SER A 87 1.92 2.50 19.71
C SER A 87 3.45 2.48 19.61
N GLU A 88 4.10 3.33 20.35
CA GLU A 88 5.56 3.38 20.41
C GLU A 88 6.14 2.04 20.88
N ASP A 89 5.56 1.47 21.94
CA ASP A 89 6.02 0.20 22.48
C ASP A 89 5.86 -0.94 21.47
N GLU A 90 4.69 -1.05 20.82
CA GLU A 90 4.47 -2.04 19.77
C GLU A 90 5.48 -1.89 18.63
N PHE A 91 5.80 -0.65 18.22
CA PHE A 91 6.75 -0.39 17.14
C PHE A 91 8.19 -0.76 17.55
N ARG A 92 8.56 -0.46 18.80
CA ARG A 92 9.83 -0.84 19.39
C ARG A 92 9.96 -2.36 19.48
N GLU A 93 8.95 -3.05 19.97
CA GLU A 93 8.92 -4.53 20.04
C GLU A 93 9.14 -5.17 18.66
N ILE A 94 8.50 -4.63 17.62
CA ILE A 94 8.68 -5.13 16.25
C ILE A 94 10.13 -4.91 15.79
N LYS A 95 10.72 -3.74 16.07
CA LYS A 95 12.10 -3.42 15.70
C LYS A 95 13.08 -4.36 16.41
N GLU A 96 12.92 -4.57 17.70
CA GLU A 96 13.76 -5.47 18.49
C GLU A 96 13.59 -6.95 18.08
N HIS A 97 12.37 -7.38 17.78
CA HIS A 97 12.15 -8.72 17.23
C HIS A 97 12.86 -8.89 15.87
N ALA A 98 12.77 -7.90 14.99
CA ALA A 98 13.44 -7.94 13.69
C ALA A 98 14.97 -7.95 13.84
N LYS A 99 15.54 -7.22 14.82
CA LYS A 99 16.97 -7.28 15.13
C LYS A 99 17.39 -8.66 15.62
N ARG A 100 16.59 -9.31 16.48
CA ARG A 100 16.85 -10.70 16.92
C ARG A 100 16.87 -11.65 15.74
N LEU A 101 15.87 -11.57 14.84
CA LEU A 101 15.83 -12.39 13.64
C LEU A 101 17.07 -12.15 12.74
N LEU A 102 17.52 -10.91 12.64
CA LEU A 102 18.75 -10.57 11.92
C LEU A 102 19.97 -11.22 12.58
N GLY A 103 20.09 -11.16 13.91
CA GLY A 103 21.17 -11.81 14.68
C GLY A 103 21.18 -13.33 14.52
N GLU A 104 20.03 -13.95 14.33
CA GLU A 104 19.86 -15.36 14.03
C GLU A 104 20.13 -15.73 12.55
N GLY A 105 20.55 -14.76 11.72
CA GLY A 105 20.80 -14.94 10.28
C GLY A 105 19.52 -15.09 9.45
N LYS A 106 18.35 -14.77 10.00
CA LYS A 106 17.07 -14.87 9.32
C LYS A 106 16.81 -13.64 8.44
N ARG A 107 16.59 -13.86 7.15
CA ARG A 107 16.39 -12.79 6.15
C ARG A 107 15.17 -11.92 6.41
N GLU A 108 14.11 -12.49 6.99
CA GLU A 108 12.91 -11.75 7.37
C GLU A 108 13.19 -10.62 8.35
N GLY A 109 14.21 -10.74 9.20
CA GLY A 109 14.67 -9.66 10.07
C GLY A 109 15.06 -8.42 9.26
N ILE A 110 15.85 -8.58 8.19
CA ILE A 110 16.23 -7.48 7.30
C ILE A 110 15.00 -6.86 6.64
N TRP A 111 14.09 -7.68 6.14
CA TRP A 111 12.91 -7.19 5.45
C TRP A 111 11.98 -6.40 6.36
N ILE A 112 11.78 -6.87 7.61
CA ILE A 112 10.99 -6.15 8.60
C ILE A 112 11.69 -4.83 8.97
N LEU A 113 13.02 -4.86 9.19
CA LEU A 113 13.79 -3.66 9.49
C LEU A 113 13.69 -2.61 8.37
N LEU A 114 13.77 -3.00 7.10
CA LEU A 114 13.54 -2.09 5.97
C LEU A 114 12.16 -1.43 6.01
N MET A 115 11.14 -2.13 6.49
CA MET A 115 9.80 -1.57 6.61
C MET A 115 9.65 -0.60 7.78
N VAL A 116 10.26 -0.91 8.94
CA VAL A 116 10.12 -0.09 10.15
C VAL A 116 11.14 1.03 10.24
N THR A 117 12.33 0.87 9.68
CA THR A 117 13.42 1.86 9.76
C THR A 117 13.50 2.76 8.53
N CYS A 118 13.18 2.22 7.34
CA CYS A 118 13.26 2.93 6.07
C CYS A 118 11.88 3.18 5.43
N GLY A 119 10.79 2.74 6.06
CA GLY A 119 9.44 2.92 5.55
C GLY A 119 9.17 2.24 4.21
N CYS A 120 9.94 1.23 3.82
CA CYS A 120 9.77 0.53 2.55
C CYS A 120 8.41 -0.16 2.44
N ARG A 121 7.81 -0.13 1.25
CA ARG A 121 6.66 -1.02 0.94
C ARG A 121 7.18 -2.43 0.78
N ILE A 122 6.37 -3.42 1.14
CA ILE A 122 6.73 -4.83 0.92
C ILE A 122 7.06 -5.15 -0.55
N SER A 123 6.43 -4.46 -1.50
CA SER A 123 6.77 -4.61 -2.93
C SER A 123 8.12 -4.01 -3.29
N GLU A 124 8.60 -3.02 -2.56
CA GLU A 124 9.87 -2.32 -2.81
C GLU A 124 11.07 -3.10 -2.26
N ILE A 125 10.86 -3.98 -1.27
CA ILE A 125 11.94 -4.82 -0.70
C ILE A 125 12.70 -5.63 -1.77
N GLN A 126 12.06 -5.92 -2.90
CA GLN A 126 12.71 -6.64 -4.00
C GLN A 126 13.66 -5.80 -4.84
N THR A 127 13.53 -4.49 -4.79
CA THR A 127 14.28 -3.53 -5.58
C THR A 127 15.27 -2.72 -4.74
N VAL A 128 15.41 -3.08 -3.45
CA VAL A 128 16.36 -2.41 -2.56
C VAL A 128 17.78 -2.68 -2.99
N VAL A 129 18.52 -1.59 -3.17
CA VAL A 129 19.97 -1.62 -3.40
C VAL A 129 20.64 -0.80 -2.31
N GLY A 130 21.58 -1.41 -1.58
CA GLY A 130 22.37 -0.72 -0.56
C GLY A 130 23.41 0.21 -1.21
N GLY A 131 23.51 1.44 -0.71
CA GLY A 131 24.55 2.42 -1.03
C GLY A 131 25.56 2.56 0.12
N LYS A 132 26.18 3.75 0.22
CA LYS A 132 27.14 4.06 1.28
C LYS A 132 26.46 4.37 2.61
N ASP A 133 25.44 5.22 2.58
CA ASP A 133 24.72 5.81 3.72
C ASP A 133 23.20 5.75 3.55
N ALA A 134 22.75 5.21 2.44
CA ALA A 134 21.35 5.13 2.06
C ALA A 134 21.06 3.89 1.23
N ILE A 135 19.79 3.51 1.18
CA ILE A 135 19.26 2.54 0.22
C ILE A 135 18.60 3.26 -0.95
N THR A 136 18.69 2.67 -2.12
CA THR A 136 17.89 3.05 -3.28
C THR A 136 16.75 2.05 -3.47
N VAL A 137 15.53 2.52 -3.65
CA VAL A 137 14.36 1.69 -3.91
C VAL A 137 13.63 2.17 -5.16
N ILE A 138 13.09 1.23 -5.93
CA ILE A 138 12.25 1.52 -7.09
C ILE A 138 10.79 1.36 -6.67
N GLY A 139 10.04 2.45 -6.73
CA GLY A 139 8.64 2.51 -6.39
C GLY A 139 7.70 2.26 -7.56
N LYS A 140 6.42 2.57 -7.38
CA LYS A 140 5.40 2.46 -8.42
C LYS A 140 5.69 3.44 -9.57
N GLY A 141 5.69 2.93 -10.81
CA GLY A 141 5.98 3.71 -12.03
C GLY A 141 7.47 3.95 -12.23
N ASP A 142 8.30 2.99 -11.78
CA ASP A 142 9.77 2.96 -11.93
C ASP A 142 10.49 4.21 -11.39
N LYS A 143 9.86 4.88 -10.42
CA LYS A 143 10.46 6.04 -9.74
C LYS A 143 11.43 5.58 -8.67
N GLU A 144 12.67 5.97 -8.82
CA GLU A 144 13.71 5.76 -7.81
C GLU A 144 13.64 6.80 -6.70
N ARG A 145 13.97 6.37 -5.49
CA ARG A 145 14.24 7.27 -4.37
C ARG A 145 15.33 6.72 -3.47
N LYS A 146 16.11 7.62 -2.87
CA LYS A 146 17.09 7.30 -1.84
C LYS A 146 16.47 7.52 -0.47
N ILE A 147 16.73 6.60 0.44
CA ILE A 147 16.24 6.65 1.82
C ILE A 147 17.45 6.44 2.74
N PRO A 148 17.70 7.34 3.72
CA PRO A 148 18.72 7.12 4.73
C PRO A 148 18.56 5.76 5.40
N CYS A 149 19.64 5.07 5.64
CA CYS A 149 19.63 3.70 6.16
C CYS A 149 20.78 3.50 7.15
N PRO A 150 20.51 2.96 8.35
CA PRO A 150 21.56 2.70 9.32
C PRO A 150 22.61 1.72 8.82
N ASP A 151 23.86 1.93 9.24
CA ASP A 151 25.03 1.14 8.79
C ASP A 151 24.85 -0.37 9.01
N TYR A 152 24.32 -0.77 10.18
CA TYR A 152 24.10 -2.18 10.49
C TYR A 152 23.16 -2.87 9.49
N LEU A 153 22.18 -2.12 8.97
CA LEU A 153 21.21 -2.64 7.99
C LEU A 153 21.80 -2.64 6.58
N LEU A 154 22.65 -1.65 6.25
CA LEU A 154 23.41 -1.62 5.00
C LEU A 154 24.38 -2.80 4.94
N GLU A 155 25.10 -3.09 6.03
CA GLU A 155 25.97 -4.25 6.14
C GLU A 155 25.20 -5.59 6.01
N ALA A 156 24.02 -5.67 6.63
CA ALA A 156 23.18 -6.86 6.48
C ALA A 156 22.70 -7.05 5.03
N LEU A 157 22.38 -5.96 4.33
CA LEU A 157 21.98 -6.01 2.92
C LEU A 157 23.11 -6.48 1.99
N LYS A 158 24.37 -6.09 2.25
CA LYS A 158 25.53 -6.55 1.48
C LYS A 158 25.72 -8.07 1.56
N LYS A 159 25.31 -8.69 2.67
CA LYS A 159 25.40 -10.14 2.90
C LYS A 159 24.25 -10.92 2.27
N LEU A 160 23.20 -10.23 1.81
CA LEU A 160 22.10 -10.89 1.11
C LEU A 160 22.51 -11.20 -0.33
N GLU A 161 22.44 -12.48 -0.67
CA GLU A 161 22.52 -12.93 -2.07
C GLU A 161 21.41 -12.24 -2.90
N PRO A 162 21.71 -11.81 -4.15
CA PRO A 162 20.71 -11.26 -5.04
C PRO A 162 19.65 -12.33 -5.33
N GLU A 163 18.53 -12.28 -4.64
CA GLU A 163 17.39 -13.15 -4.94
C GLU A 163 16.70 -12.68 -6.21
N GLY A 164 16.63 -13.56 -7.23
CA GLY A 164 15.92 -13.30 -8.46
C GLY A 164 14.45 -12.89 -8.22
N ARG A 165 13.86 -12.18 -9.20
CA ARG A 165 12.54 -11.51 -9.18
C ARG A 165 11.32 -12.37 -8.76
N GLY A 166 11.47 -13.68 -8.53
CA GLY A 166 10.38 -14.61 -8.21
C GLY A 166 9.86 -14.61 -6.76
N GLY A 167 10.44 -13.82 -5.85
CA GLY A 167 10.28 -13.99 -4.40
C GLY A 167 9.13 -13.24 -3.70
N TYR A 168 8.40 -12.30 -4.33
CA TYR A 168 7.43 -11.42 -3.64
C TYR A 168 6.39 -12.17 -2.78
N ARG A 169 5.73 -13.17 -3.34
CA ARG A 169 4.68 -13.90 -2.59
C ARG A 169 5.27 -14.67 -1.42
N LYS A 170 6.42 -15.32 -1.61
CA LYS A 170 7.13 -16.04 -0.55
C LYS A 170 7.63 -15.09 0.54
N LYS A 171 8.27 -13.97 0.17
CA LYS A 171 8.72 -12.93 1.12
C LYS A 171 7.57 -12.40 1.96
N ARG A 172 6.45 -12.06 1.34
CA ARG A 172 5.26 -11.59 2.05
C ARG A 172 4.76 -12.63 3.07
N GLN A 173 4.65 -13.90 2.67
CA GLN A 173 4.18 -14.97 3.57
C GLN A 173 5.11 -15.16 4.77
N VAL A 174 6.42 -15.09 4.56
CA VAL A 174 7.42 -15.23 5.63
C VAL A 174 7.35 -14.05 6.60
N ILE A 175 7.29 -12.81 6.08
CA ILE A 175 7.13 -11.60 6.90
C ILE A 175 5.79 -11.64 7.66
N ASP A 176 4.69 -11.96 7.00
CA ASP A 176 3.37 -12.09 7.64
C ASP A 176 3.40 -13.12 8.77
N ARG A 177 4.09 -14.25 8.59
CA ARG A 177 4.25 -15.28 9.63
C ARG A 177 5.07 -14.76 10.82
N ALA A 178 6.22 -14.16 10.56
CA ALA A 178 7.08 -13.62 11.62
C ALA A 178 6.38 -12.55 12.45
N LEU A 179 5.57 -11.70 11.84
CA LEU A 179 4.82 -10.66 12.54
C LEU A 179 3.55 -11.20 13.24
N ARG A 180 2.91 -12.24 12.71
CA ARG A 180 1.75 -12.87 13.37
C ARG A 180 2.08 -13.50 14.70
N ILE A 181 3.29 -14.05 14.86
CA ILE A 181 3.77 -14.57 16.15
C ILE A 181 3.71 -13.50 17.24
N MET A 182 3.85 -12.23 16.85
CA MET A 182 3.73 -11.07 17.73
C MET A 182 2.32 -10.43 17.75
N GLY A 183 1.31 -11.06 17.14
CA GLY A 183 -0.06 -10.52 17.05
C GLY A 183 -0.27 -9.45 15.97
N TYR A 184 0.69 -9.21 15.07
CA TYR A 184 0.57 -8.18 14.02
C TYR A 184 0.08 -8.76 12.70
N THR A 185 -0.94 -8.13 12.11
CA THR A 185 -1.63 -8.65 10.91
C THR A 185 -1.56 -7.74 9.67
N HIS A 186 -1.10 -6.49 9.81
CA HIS A 186 -1.18 -5.51 8.74
C HIS A 186 0.16 -4.82 8.45
N LEU A 187 0.87 -5.29 7.41
CA LEU A 187 2.17 -4.77 7.00
C LEU A 187 2.16 -3.26 6.64
N HIS A 188 1.07 -2.78 6.03
CA HIS A 188 0.96 -1.35 5.71
C HIS A 188 0.94 -0.45 6.94
N THR A 189 0.50 -0.96 8.09
CA THR A 189 0.51 -0.22 9.35
C THR A 189 1.93 0.17 9.77
N LEU A 190 2.94 -0.67 9.52
CA LEU A 190 4.34 -0.37 9.85
C LEU A 190 4.83 0.90 9.13
N ARG A 191 4.53 1.01 7.84
CA ARG A 191 4.87 2.20 7.07
C ARG A 191 4.07 3.43 7.52
N HIS A 192 2.80 3.26 7.90
CA HIS A 192 2.02 4.35 8.48
C HIS A 192 2.63 4.81 9.80
N THR A 193 3.02 3.89 10.68
CA THR A 193 3.70 4.23 11.93
C THR A 193 5.02 4.95 11.66
N TYR A 194 5.85 4.45 10.75
CA TYR A 194 7.09 5.13 10.35
C TYR A 194 6.84 6.58 9.89
N ALA A 195 5.85 6.79 9.00
CA ALA A 195 5.50 8.13 8.53
C ALA A 195 5.04 9.06 9.66
N THR A 196 4.25 8.52 10.58
CA THR A 196 3.74 9.23 11.73
C THR A 196 4.88 9.62 12.68
N VAL A 197 5.80 8.69 12.94
CA VAL A 197 7.02 8.93 13.73
C VAL A 197 7.85 10.05 13.13
N LEU A 198 8.14 10.01 11.83
CA LEU A 198 8.90 11.08 11.16
C LEU A 198 8.24 12.45 11.31
N HIS A 199 6.92 12.53 11.08
CA HIS A 199 6.19 13.79 11.20
C HIS A 199 6.22 14.35 12.63
N HIS A 200 6.06 13.49 13.63
CA HIS A 200 6.12 13.91 15.04
C HIS A 200 7.53 14.29 15.51
N ASN A 201 8.57 13.80 14.83
CA ASN A 201 9.96 14.23 15.06
C ASN A 201 10.35 15.48 14.26
N GLY A 202 9.37 16.23 13.78
CA GLY A 202 9.57 17.55 13.20
C GLY A 202 9.72 17.57 11.68
N LEU A 203 9.71 16.44 10.97
CA LEU A 203 9.69 16.46 9.52
C LEU A 203 8.33 16.99 9.03
N ASN A 204 8.37 17.95 8.11
CA ASN A 204 7.13 18.41 7.50
C ASN A 204 6.54 17.35 6.55
N LEU A 205 5.26 17.49 6.20
CA LEU A 205 4.55 16.50 5.38
C LEU A 205 5.15 16.33 3.97
N GLU A 206 5.80 17.35 3.44
CA GLU A 206 6.46 17.28 2.14
C GLU A 206 7.71 16.40 2.19
N GLU A 207 8.53 16.56 3.24
CA GLU A 207 9.71 15.73 3.49
C GLU A 207 9.31 14.26 3.70
N VAL A 208 8.30 14.01 4.54
CA VAL A 208 7.74 12.67 4.75
C VAL A 208 7.22 12.08 3.44
N SER A 209 6.53 12.88 2.62
CA SER A 209 6.02 12.46 1.32
C SER A 209 7.13 12.05 0.35
N LYS A 210 8.22 12.83 0.32
CA LYS A 210 9.42 12.54 -0.49
C LYS A 210 10.09 11.23 -0.05
N LEU A 211 10.33 11.05 1.25
CA LEU A 211 10.93 9.82 1.80
C LEU A 211 10.06 8.59 1.51
N LEU A 212 8.76 8.73 1.63
CA LEU A 212 7.82 7.65 1.31
C LEU A 212 7.61 7.44 -0.19
N GLY A 213 7.94 8.41 -1.04
CA GLY A 213 7.66 8.36 -2.49
C GLY A 213 6.15 8.32 -2.77
N HIS A 214 5.40 9.23 -2.15
CA HIS A 214 4.00 9.46 -2.50
C HIS A 214 3.94 10.37 -3.73
N ALA A 215 3.17 9.94 -4.75
CA ALA A 215 2.95 10.75 -5.94
C ALA A 215 2.02 11.95 -5.68
N ASP A 216 1.21 11.86 -4.62
CA ASP A 216 0.24 12.87 -4.19
C ASP A 216 0.39 13.11 -2.69
N ILE A 217 0.65 14.35 -2.31
CA ILE A 217 0.84 14.77 -0.92
C ILE A 217 -0.43 14.56 -0.08
N SER A 218 -1.60 14.54 -0.70
CA SER A 218 -2.87 14.25 -0.01
C SER A 218 -2.85 12.88 0.70
N THR A 219 -2.08 11.94 0.16
CA THR A 219 -1.85 10.63 0.79
C THR A 219 -1.07 10.76 2.11
N THR A 220 -0.29 11.82 2.26
CA THR A 220 0.56 12.08 3.44
C THR A 220 -0.19 12.92 4.47
N GLN A 221 -1.16 13.75 4.09
CA GLN A 221 -1.96 14.58 4.99
C GLN A 221 -2.71 13.77 6.07
N VAL A 222 -2.97 12.50 5.81
CA VAL A 222 -3.58 11.58 6.78
C VAL A 222 -2.74 11.47 8.06
N TYR A 223 -1.43 11.62 7.96
CA TYR A 223 -0.52 11.50 9.13
C TYR A 223 -0.60 12.71 10.05
N ALA A 224 -0.89 13.90 9.54
CA ALA A 224 -1.09 15.11 10.35
C ALA A 224 -2.29 14.98 11.30
N GLN A 225 -3.25 14.12 10.99
CA GLN A 225 -4.47 13.90 11.80
C GLN A 225 -4.32 12.75 12.79
N THR A 226 -3.21 12.01 12.74
CA THR A 226 -2.97 10.89 13.63
C THR A 226 -2.40 11.40 14.93
N LYS A 227 -3.20 11.34 16.01
CA LYS A 227 -2.69 11.61 17.36
C LYS A 227 -1.77 10.48 17.79
N ILE A 228 -0.55 10.80 18.16
CA ILE A 228 0.34 9.89 18.85
C ILE A 228 0.36 10.27 20.32
N ASN A 229 0.31 9.27 21.19
CA ASN A 229 0.60 9.46 22.60
C ASN A 229 2.05 9.96 22.75
N GLU A 230 2.24 10.92 23.64
CA GLU A 230 3.53 11.51 23.99
C GLU A 230 4.56 10.42 24.25
N GLY A 231 5.67 10.43 23.56
CA GLY A 231 6.74 9.42 23.74
C GLY A 231 7.44 8.96 22.46
N VAL A 232 6.90 9.29 21.29
CA VAL A 232 7.42 8.84 19.98
C VAL A 232 8.81 9.39 19.67
N THR A 233 9.21 10.47 20.33
CA THR A 233 10.47 11.19 20.10
C THR A 233 11.73 10.33 20.27
N ARG A 234 11.68 9.30 21.12
CA ARG A 234 12.84 8.48 21.48
C ARG A 234 13.13 7.29 20.56
N ILE A 235 12.26 7.00 19.59
CA ILE A 235 12.40 5.79 18.75
C ILE A 235 13.46 5.96 17.64
N LEU A 236 13.67 7.19 17.21
CA LEU A 236 14.65 7.50 16.15
C LEU A 236 16.03 7.85 16.71
N ASP A 237 16.19 8.01 18.02
CA ASP A 237 17.51 8.23 18.68
C ASP A 237 18.48 7.03 18.52
N GLY A 238 18.26 6.21 17.55
CA GLY A 238 19.10 5.10 17.16
C GLY A 238 19.20 4.92 15.65
N ILE A 239 18.89 5.99 14.88
CA ILE A 239 19.14 6.05 13.43
C ILE A 239 20.47 6.72 13.19
#